data_f1afd0e901f4b95731c0da3779373cec
#
_entry.id   f1afd0e901f4b95731c0da3779373cec
#
_cell.length_a   1.000
_cell.length_b   1.000
_cell.length_c   1.000
_cell.angle_alpha   90.00
_cell.angle_beta   90.00
_cell.angle_gamma   90.00
#
_symmetry.space_group_name_H-M   'P 1'
#
loop_
_entity.id
_entity.type
_entity.pdbx_description
1 polymer ?
#
loop_
_entity_poly.entity_id
_entity_poly.type
_entity_poly.pdbx_seq_one_letter_code
_entity_poly.pdbx_strand_id
1 'polypeptide(L)'
;MKDSLRTQLDRLQNRLDELNAQLASEDIGRDIALLRKLNQEHAEVSEVLDNYARWQQADADLQAARQMRNDPELRDFADEEAADAETRLQETEARIEYLLLPRDPDDARNAIVEIRAGTGGDESALFAGDLLRMYLRYAEQRGWQTEILSASESELGGY
;
A
#
# COMPACT_ATOMS: atom_id res chain seq x y z
N MET A 1 -3.39 20.71 -1.21
CA MET A 1 -2.13 20.05 -1.68
C MET A 1 -1.04 21.08 -1.95
N LYS A 2 0.22 20.81 -1.52
CA LYS A 2 1.39 21.69 -1.68
C LYS A 2 1.91 21.68 -3.13
N ASP A 3 2.45 22.79 -3.62
CA ASP A 3 2.97 22.88 -5.00
C ASP A 3 4.13 21.92 -5.29
N SER A 4 4.98 21.66 -4.28
CA SER A 4 6.05 20.65 -4.40
C SER A 4 5.52 19.25 -4.66
N LEU A 5 4.39 18.90 -4.06
CA LEU A 5 3.73 17.62 -4.23
C LEU A 5 3.13 17.50 -5.65
N ARG A 6 2.50 18.56 -6.15
CA ARG A 6 1.98 18.60 -7.53
C ARG A 6 3.10 18.40 -8.55
N THR A 7 4.21 19.10 -8.39
CA THR A 7 5.37 18.93 -9.29
C THR A 7 5.91 17.49 -9.28
N GLN A 8 5.88 16.83 -8.11
CA GLN A 8 6.29 15.43 -8.01
C GLN A 8 5.30 14.50 -8.72
N LEU A 9 4.00 14.73 -8.58
CA LEU A 9 2.96 13.96 -9.25
C LEU A 9 3.02 14.12 -10.79
N ASP A 10 3.29 15.33 -11.28
CA ASP A 10 3.49 15.56 -12.73
C ASP A 10 4.68 14.75 -13.27
N ARG A 11 5.76 14.65 -12.51
CA ARG A 11 6.90 13.80 -12.88
C ARG A 11 6.54 12.32 -12.89
N LEU A 12 5.75 11.87 -11.93
CA LEU A 12 5.28 10.48 -11.89
C LEU A 12 4.34 10.16 -13.05
N GLN A 13 3.52 11.11 -13.49
CA GLN A 13 2.70 10.93 -14.69
C GLN A 13 3.56 10.69 -15.94
N ASN A 14 4.59 11.52 -16.17
CA ASN A 14 5.51 11.31 -17.27
C ASN A 14 6.25 9.97 -17.14
N ARG A 15 6.62 9.59 -15.88
CA ARG A 15 7.27 8.30 -15.63
C ARG A 15 6.38 7.12 -15.96
N LEU A 16 5.09 7.20 -15.64
CA LEU A 16 4.12 6.16 -15.98
C LEU A 16 4.01 5.98 -17.51
N ASP A 17 4.00 7.07 -18.27
CA ASP A 17 3.95 7.02 -19.72
C ASP A 17 5.21 6.35 -20.30
N GLU A 18 6.39 6.66 -19.75
CA GLU A 18 7.65 5.98 -20.12
C GLU A 18 7.60 4.48 -19.80
N LEU A 19 7.10 4.11 -18.61
CA LEU A 19 6.98 2.71 -18.19
C LEU A 19 6.02 1.94 -19.10
N ASN A 20 4.89 2.55 -19.47
CA ASN A 20 3.95 1.97 -20.42
C ASN A 20 4.61 1.72 -21.78
N ALA A 21 5.39 2.67 -22.29
CA ALA A 21 6.10 2.52 -23.54
C ALA A 21 7.16 1.41 -23.48
N GLN A 22 7.90 1.32 -22.38
CA GLN A 22 8.91 0.28 -22.18
C GLN A 22 8.29 -1.11 -22.07
N LEU A 23 7.19 -1.26 -21.31
CA LEU A 23 6.47 -2.52 -21.14
C LEU A 23 5.77 -2.98 -22.43
N ALA A 24 5.42 -2.06 -23.33
CA ALA A 24 4.86 -2.37 -24.65
C ALA A 24 5.91 -2.77 -25.70
N SER A 25 7.21 -2.67 -25.39
CA SER A 25 8.29 -3.04 -26.30
C SER A 25 8.36 -4.55 -26.54
N GLU A 26 8.52 -4.98 -27.79
CA GLU A 26 8.62 -6.40 -28.15
C GLU A 26 9.84 -7.12 -27.52
N ASP A 27 10.90 -6.40 -27.20
CA ASP A 27 12.13 -6.95 -26.66
C ASP A 27 12.09 -7.19 -25.14
N ILE A 28 11.13 -6.59 -24.42
CA ILE A 28 11.08 -6.66 -22.96
C ILE A 28 10.90 -8.11 -22.44
N GLY A 29 10.22 -8.96 -23.20
CA GLY A 29 10.01 -10.37 -22.84
C GLY A 29 11.28 -11.20 -22.80
N ARG A 30 12.40 -10.72 -23.34
CA ARG A 30 13.71 -11.41 -23.35
C ARG A 30 14.47 -11.23 -22.04
N ASP A 31 14.18 -10.18 -21.27
CA ASP A 31 14.81 -9.91 -19.99
C ASP A 31 13.77 -9.95 -18.86
N ILE A 32 13.63 -11.13 -18.26
CA ILE A 32 12.65 -11.35 -17.18
C ILE A 32 12.97 -10.50 -15.94
N ALA A 33 14.24 -10.22 -15.66
CA ALA A 33 14.62 -9.41 -14.50
C ALA A 33 14.22 -7.95 -14.72
N LEU A 34 14.48 -7.41 -15.90
CA LEU A 34 14.04 -6.07 -16.29
C LEU A 34 12.51 -5.96 -16.30
N LEU A 35 11.82 -6.95 -16.90
CA LEU A 35 10.35 -6.98 -16.92
C LEU A 35 9.75 -6.93 -15.51
N ARG A 36 10.29 -7.73 -14.56
CA ARG A 36 9.83 -7.70 -13.17
C ARG A 36 10.04 -6.34 -12.53
N LYS A 37 11.22 -5.74 -12.72
CA LYS A 37 11.53 -4.41 -12.19
C LYS A 37 10.59 -3.34 -12.73
N LEU A 38 10.35 -3.32 -14.05
CA LEU A 38 9.45 -2.34 -14.66
C LEU A 38 7.99 -2.53 -14.22
N ASN A 39 7.52 -3.78 -14.09
CA ASN A 39 6.18 -4.05 -13.58
C ASN A 39 6.01 -3.62 -12.11
N GLN A 40 7.03 -3.83 -11.28
CA GLN A 40 7.00 -3.37 -9.90
C GLN A 40 6.92 -1.83 -9.83
N GLU A 41 7.81 -1.14 -10.56
CA GLU A 41 7.81 0.33 -10.61
C GLU A 41 6.49 0.86 -11.18
N HIS A 42 5.96 0.23 -12.23
CA HIS A 42 4.66 0.58 -12.80
C HIS A 42 3.53 0.47 -11.77
N ALA A 43 3.48 -0.63 -11.00
CA ALA A 43 2.47 -0.81 -9.97
C ALA A 43 2.57 0.26 -8.87
N GLU A 44 3.79 0.59 -8.43
CA GLU A 44 4.04 1.61 -7.41
C GLU A 44 3.63 3.01 -7.89
N VAL A 45 4.01 3.39 -9.11
CA VAL A 45 3.64 4.69 -9.70
C VAL A 45 2.14 4.77 -9.95
N SER A 46 1.53 3.70 -10.47
CA SER A 46 0.08 3.64 -10.72
C SER A 46 -0.71 3.82 -9.42
N GLU A 47 -0.31 3.17 -8.32
CA GLU A 47 -0.99 3.31 -7.02
C GLU A 47 -1.00 4.78 -6.54
N VAL A 48 0.10 5.51 -6.72
CA VAL A 48 0.18 6.94 -6.38
C VAL A 48 -0.77 7.75 -7.25
N LEU A 49 -0.76 7.54 -8.56
CA LEU A 49 -1.56 8.31 -9.51
C LEU A 49 -3.05 8.00 -9.41
N ASP A 50 -3.43 6.76 -9.07
CA ASP A 50 -4.83 6.40 -8.79
C ASP A 50 -5.36 7.16 -7.56
N ASN A 51 -4.55 7.30 -6.52
CA ASN A 51 -4.93 8.12 -5.37
C ASN A 51 -4.98 9.61 -5.73
N TYR A 52 -4.10 10.08 -6.61
CA TYR A 52 -4.17 11.45 -7.11
C TYR A 52 -5.43 11.71 -7.94
N ALA A 53 -5.83 10.79 -8.79
CA ALA A 53 -7.09 10.90 -9.53
C ALA A 53 -8.31 10.97 -8.59
N ARG A 54 -8.32 10.17 -7.50
CA ARG A 54 -9.36 10.24 -6.45
C ARG A 54 -9.34 11.59 -5.73
N TRP A 55 -8.16 12.13 -5.45
CA TRP A 55 -8.01 13.47 -4.87
C TRP A 55 -8.59 14.55 -5.79
N GLN A 56 -8.28 14.49 -7.09
CA GLN A 56 -8.82 15.42 -8.08
C GLN A 56 -10.34 15.34 -8.18
N GLN A 57 -10.91 14.14 -8.13
CA GLN A 57 -12.35 13.95 -8.12
C GLN A 57 -12.99 14.56 -6.86
N ALA A 58 -12.42 14.33 -5.69
CA ALA A 58 -12.91 14.91 -4.44
C ALA A 58 -12.81 16.43 -4.43
N ASP A 59 -11.77 17.03 -5.05
CA ASP A 59 -11.65 18.48 -5.20
C ASP A 59 -12.74 19.04 -6.12
N ALA A 60 -13.03 18.37 -7.23
CA ALA A 60 -14.10 18.73 -8.13
C ALA A 60 -15.47 18.65 -7.46
N ASP A 61 -15.72 17.58 -6.69
CA ASP A 61 -16.95 17.38 -5.93
C ASP A 61 -17.14 18.50 -4.89
N LEU A 62 -16.06 18.87 -4.17
CA LEU A 62 -16.09 19.99 -3.21
C LEU A 62 -16.40 21.32 -3.89
N GLN A 63 -15.82 21.58 -5.07
CA GLN A 63 -16.11 22.79 -5.84
C GLN A 63 -17.58 22.82 -6.29
N ALA A 64 -18.12 21.69 -6.74
CA ALA A 64 -19.51 21.56 -7.13
C ALA A 64 -20.45 21.77 -5.93
N ALA A 65 -20.18 21.16 -4.78
CA ALA A 65 -20.94 21.34 -3.55
C ALA A 65 -20.97 22.82 -3.10
N ARG A 66 -19.81 23.50 -3.16
CA ARG A 66 -19.71 24.94 -2.85
C ARG A 66 -20.54 25.81 -3.78
N GLN A 67 -20.68 25.45 -5.06
CA GLN A 67 -21.55 26.16 -6.00
C GLN A 67 -23.03 25.91 -5.68
N MET A 68 -23.42 24.67 -5.35
CA MET A 68 -24.80 24.31 -4.97
C MET A 68 -25.29 25.06 -3.72
N ARG A 69 -24.41 25.42 -2.79
CA ARG A 69 -24.77 26.23 -1.57
C ARG A 69 -25.42 27.58 -1.89
N ASN A 70 -25.24 28.09 -3.10
CA ASN A 70 -25.90 29.35 -3.51
C ASN A 70 -27.41 29.19 -3.68
N ASP A 71 -27.91 27.96 -3.85
CA ASP A 71 -29.33 27.65 -3.89
C ASP A 71 -29.83 27.33 -2.47
N PRO A 72 -30.79 28.08 -1.93
CA PRO A 72 -31.32 27.86 -0.58
C PRO A 72 -31.96 26.49 -0.39
N GLU A 73 -32.53 25.89 -1.47
CA GLU A 73 -33.19 24.58 -1.41
C GLU A 73 -32.19 23.42 -1.36
N LEU A 74 -30.96 23.64 -1.85
CA LEU A 74 -29.92 22.64 -1.89
C LEU A 74 -28.87 22.79 -0.80
N ARG A 75 -29.00 23.79 0.08
CA ARG A 75 -27.94 24.15 1.02
C ARG A 75 -27.55 23.02 1.97
N ASP A 76 -28.53 22.35 2.59
CA ASP A 76 -28.27 21.28 3.54
C ASP A 76 -27.57 20.09 2.87
N PHE A 77 -28.04 19.71 1.67
CA PHE A 77 -27.42 18.69 0.86
C PHE A 77 -25.99 19.09 0.44
N ALA A 78 -25.79 20.32 0.00
CA ALA A 78 -24.50 20.84 -0.39
C ALA A 78 -23.49 20.87 0.78
N ASP A 79 -23.95 21.12 1.99
CA ASP A 79 -23.11 21.11 3.18
C ASP A 79 -22.67 19.70 3.55
N GLU A 80 -23.54 18.70 3.39
CA GLU A 80 -23.22 17.30 3.59
C GLU A 80 -22.21 16.78 2.54
N GLU A 81 -22.45 17.06 1.26
CA GLU A 81 -21.55 16.73 0.17
C GLU A 81 -20.18 17.40 0.31
N ALA A 82 -20.14 18.66 0.76
CA ALA A 82 -18.89 19.35 1.00
C ALA A 82 -18.07 18.72 2.13
N ALA A 83 -18.73 18.31 3.22
CA ALA A 83 -18.06 17.66 4.35
C ALA A 83 -17.49 16.28 3.96
N ASP A 84 -18.23 15.50 3.18
CA ASP A 84 -17.75 14.23 2.65
C ASP A 84 -16.56 14.42 1.70
N ALA A 85 -16.66 15.37 0.76
CA ALA A 85 -15.57 15.66 -0.16
C ALA A 85 -14.31 16.16 0.57
N GLU A 86 -14.44 17.00 1.62
CA GLU A 86 -13.32 17.44 2.44
C GLU A 86 -12.64 16.26 3.17
N THR A 87 -13.42 15.31 3.67
CA THR A 87 -12.90 14.09 4.30
C THR A 87 -12.10 13.25 3.29
N ARG A 88 -12.66 13.00 2.11
CA ARG A 88 -11.97 12.26 1.03
C ARG A 88 -10.70 12.96 0.56
N LEU A 89 -10.67 14.28 0.49
CA LEU A 89 -9.48 15.08 0.17
C LEU A 89 -8.37 14.84 1.19
N GLN A 90 -8.69 14.88 2.49
CA GLN A 90 -7.71 14.66 3.56
C GLN A 90 -7.15 13.24 3.53
N GLU A 91 -8.01 12.24 3.40
CA GLU A 91 -7.62 10.83 3.36
C GLU A 91 -6.73 10.52 2.15
N THR A 92 -7.11 11.01 0.96
CA THR A 92 -6.33 10.77 -0.26
C THR A 92 -5.01 11.53 -0.23
N GLU A 93 -4.96 12.78 0.27
CA GLU A 93 -3.71 13.53 0.42
C GLU A 93 -2.75 12.83 1.39
N ALA A 94 -3.24 12.37 2.55
CA ALA A 94 -2.42 11.61 3.50
C ALA A 94 -1.91 10.29 2.89
N ARG A 95 -2.74 9.60 2.10
CA ARG A 95 -2.33 8.37 1.40
C ARG A 95 -1.25 8.64 0.37
N ILE A 96 -1.36 9.71 -0.42
CA ILE A 96 -0.35 10.12 -1.40
C ILE A 96 0.97 10.45 -0.68
N GLU A 97 0.92 11.26 0.38
CA GLU A 97 2.12 11.60 1.16
C GLU A 97 2.80 10.34 1.70
N TYR A 98 2.04 9.37 2.22
CA TYR A 98 2.57 8.08 2.68
C TYR A 98 3.23 7.28 1.56
N LEU A 99 2.59 7.17 0.39
CA LEU A 99 3.10 6.41 -0.76
C LEU A 99 4.39 7.01 -1.35
N LEU A 100 4.58 8.33 -1.17
CA LEU A 100 5.77 9.05 -1.65
C LEU A 100 6.94 9.04 -0.67
N LEU A 101 6.77 8.47 0.53
CA LEU A 101 7.88 8.27 1.45
C LEU A 101 8.92 7.33 0.82
N PRO A 102 10.21 7.61 0.99
CA PRO A 102 11.25 6.69 0.57
C PRO A 102 11.02 5.32 1.24
N ARG A 103 10.90 4.28 0.43
CA ARG A 103 10.82 2.90 0.94
C ARG A 103 12.21 2.42 1.34
N ASP A 104 12.27 1.69 2.43
CA ASP A 104 13.48 0.97 2.77
C ASP A 104 13.71 -0.13 1.72
N PRO A 105 14.87 -0.17 1.04
CA PRO A 105 15.18 -1.23 0.08
C PRO A 105 15.14 -2.63 0.70
N ASP A 106 15.26 -2.72 2.01
CA ASP A 106 15.19 -3.99 2.74
C ASP A 106 13.74 -4.47 2.98
N ASP A 107 12.73 -3.62 2.85
CA ASP A 107 11.32 -4.00 2.96
C ASP A 107 10.88 -5.04 1.91
N ALA A 108 11.56 -5.09 0.77
CA ALA A 108 11.31 -6.07 -0.29
C ALA A 108 12.06 -7.40 -0.11
N ARG A 109 12.89 -7.53 0.93
CA ARG A 109 13.68 -8.75 1.19
C ARG A 109 12.88 -9.77 1.98
N ASN A 110 13.29 -11.04 1.81
CA ASN A 110 12.80 -12.10 2.67
C ASN A 110 13.26 -11.88 4.10
N ALA A 111 12.34 -12.04 5.07
CA ALA A 111 12.65 -11.98 6.49
C ALA A 111 12.73 -13.38 7.07
N ILE A 112 13.69 -13.60 7.97
CA ILE A 112 13.78 -14.81 8.80
C ILE A 112 13.26 -14.47 10.17
N VAL A 113 12.24 -15.21 10.60
CA VAL A 113 11.67 -15.10 11.96
C VAL A 113 12.14 -16.28 12.77
N GLU A 114 12.79 -16.02 13.89
CA GLU A 114 13.19 -17.03 14.85
C GLU A 114 12.32 -16.90 16.12
N ILE A 115 11.68 -18.01 16.51
CA ILE A 115 10.86 -18.09 17.70
C ILE A 115 11.51 -19.11 18.61
N ARG A 116 11.82 -18.72 19.84
CA ARG A 116 12.44 -19.60 20.84
C ARG A 116 11.60 -19.64 22.10
N ALA A 117 11.39 -20.83 22.62
CA ALA A 117 10.87 -20.98 23.96
C ALA A 117 11.90 -20.41 24.98
N GLY A 118 11.41 -19.63 25.94
CA GLY A 118 12.25 -19.10 27.01
C GLY A 118 12.39 -20.09 28.17
N THR A 119 12.69 -19.58 29.38
CA THR A 119 12.92 -20.40 30.58
C THR A 119 11.65 -20.95 31.26
N GLY A 120 10.49 -20.86 30.60
CA GLY A 120 9.18 -21.22 31.13
C GLY A 120 8.77 -22.71 30.99
N GLY A 121 9.67 -23.58 30.53
CA GLY A 121 9.35 -25.02 30.35
C GLY A 121 8.26 -25.22 29.28
N ASP A 122 7.37 -26.21 29.54
CA ASP A 122 6.33 -26.62 28.56
C ASP A 122 5.36 -25.50 28.14
N GLU A 123 5.02 -24.60 29.06
CA GLU A 123 4.13 -23.47 28.76
C GLU A 123 4.78 -22.52 27.74
N SER A 124 6.09 -22.26 27.84
CA SER A 124 6.79 -21.43 26.89
C SER A 124 6.93 -22.10 25.52
N ALA A 125 7.07 -23.43 25.48
CA ALA A 125 7.07 -24.18 24.24
C ALA A 125 5.70 -24.13 23.52
N LEU A 126 4.61 -24.29 24.25
CA LEU A 126 3.24 -24.13 23.72
C LEU A 126 3.01 -22.72 23.18
N PHE A 127 3.45 -21.69 23.93
CA PHE A 127 3.32 -20.30 23.48
C PHE A 127 4.16 -20.01 22.22
N ALA A 128 5.34 -20.60 22.09
CA ALA A 128 6.14 -20.52 20.85
C ALA A 128 5.36 -21.09 19.66
N GLY A 129 4.64 -22.20 19.84
CA GLY A 129 3.75 -22.78 18.84
C GLY A 129 2.57 -21.86 18.49
N ASP A 130 2.00 -21.16 19.48
CA ASP A 130 0.94 -20.16 19.22
C ASP A 130 1.45 -18.98 18.41
N LEU A 131 2.63 -18.47 18.73
CA LEU A 131 3.28 -17.39 17.98
C LEU A 131 3.58 -17.83 16.53
N LEU A 132 4.11 -19.03 16.34
CA LEU A 132 4.36 -19.56 14.99
C LEU A 132 3.05 -19.58 14.18
N ARG A 133 1.97 -20.11 14.73
CA ARG A 133 0.66 -20.14 14.05
C ARG A 133 0.15 -18.74 13.71
N MET A 134 0.34 -17.78 14.61
CA MET A 134 -0.02 -16.39 14.39
C MET A 134 0.72 -15.81 13.18
N TYR A 135 2.04 -15.97 13.12
CA TYR A 135 2.85 -15.45 12.01
C TYR A 135 2.53 -16.14 10.69
N LEU A 136 2.34 -17.46 10.68
CA LEU A 136 1.93 -18.18 9.48
C LEU A 136 0.59 -17.69 8.93
N ARG A 137 -0.42 -17.49 9.79
CA ARG A 137 -1.71 -16.94 9.40
C ARG A 137 -1.61 -15.49 8.88
N TYR A 138 -0.77 -14.67 9.51
CA TYR A 138 -0.54 -13.32 9.03
C TYR A 138 0.11 -13.32 7.64
N ALA A 139 1.11 -14.17 7.43
CA ALA A 139 1.76 -14.33 6.13
C ALA A 139 0.77 -14.79 5.04
N GLU A 140 -0.11 -15.76 5.37
CA GLU A 140 -1.18 -16.22 4.48
C GLU A 140 -2.13 -15.09 4.08
N GLN A 141 -2.58 -14.28 5.04
CA GLN A 141 -3.43 -13.10 4.77
C GLN A 141 -2.75 -12.07 3.87
N ARG A 142 -1.42 -11.98 3.94
CA ARG A 142 -0.59 -11.10 3.11
C ARG A 142 -0.22 -11.71 1.76
N GLY A 143 -0.56 -12.99 1.51
CA GLY A 143 -0.15 -13.72 0.31
C GLY A 143 1.35 -14.01 0.25
N TRP A 144 2.04 -13.99 1.39
CA TRP A 144 3.46 -14.32 1.47
C TRP A 144 3.68 -15.82 1.47
N GLN A 145 4.73 -16.27 0.80
CA GLN A 145 5.18 -17.66 0.88
C GLN A 145 6.04 -17.85 2.13
N THR A 146 5.79 -18.93 2.87
CA THR A 146 6.52 -19.25 4.10
C THR A 146 7.17 -20.63 3.97
N GLU A 147 8.36 -20.75 4.54
CA GLU A 147 9.10 -22.00 4.65
C GLU A 147 9.64 -22.15 6.06
N ILE A 148 9.45 -23.33 6.66
CA ILE A 148 10.03 -23.64 7.96
C ILE A 148 11.44 -24.21 7.73
N LEU A 149 12.45 -23.42 8.06
CA LEU A 149 13.86 -23.79 7.86
C LEU A 149 14.33 -24.83 8.90
N SER A 150 13.86 -24.71 10.13
CA SER A 150 14.19 -25.61 11.24
C SER A 150 13.12 -25.56 12.30
N ALA A 151 12.81 -26.69 12.90
CA ALA A 151 11.87 -26.79 14.02
C ALA A 151 12.33 -27.86 14.99
N SER A 152 12.19 -27.58 16.30
CA SER A 152 12.38 -28.56 17.37
C SER A 152 11.09 -28.67 18.15
N GLU A 153 10.34 -29.75 17.88
CA GLU A 153 9.05 -29.98 18.53
C GLU A 153 9.25 -30.48 19.96
N SER A 154 8.44 -29.95 20.90
CA SER A 154 8.35 -30.47 22.27
C SER A 154 7.38 -31.65 22.36
N GLU A 155 7.52 -32.49 23.38
CA GLU A 155 6.64 -33.66 23.60
C GLU A 155 5.15 -33.27 23.75
N LEU A 156 4.85 -32.03 24.12
CA LEU A 156 3.50 -31.51 24.31
C LEU A 156 2.95 -30.73 23.12
N GLY A 157 3.60 -30.80 21.95
CA GLY A 157 3.12 -30.15 20.73
C GLY A 157 3.46 -28.67 20.61
N GLY A 158 4.44 -28.16 21.38
CA GLY A 158 5.06 -26.83 21.22
C GLY A 158 6.40 -26.90 20.50
N TYR A 159 7.18 -25.77 20.50
CA TYR A 159 8.50 -25.63 19.91
C TYR A 159 9.53 -25.13 20.91
#